data_a8c46f1599f8fb6a62dbfdd0e8b52af5
#
_entry.id   a8c46f1599f8fb6a62dbfdd0e8b52af5
#
_cell.length_a   1.000
_cell.length_b   1.000
_cell.length_c   1.000
_cell.angle_alpha   90.00
_cell.angle_beta   90.00
_cell.angle_gamma   90.00
#
_symmetry.space_group_name_H-M   'P 1'
#
loop_
_entity.id
_entity.type
_entity.pdbx_description
1 polymer ?
#
loop_
_entity_poly.entity_id
_entity_poly.type
_entity_poly.pdbx_seq_one_letter_code
_entity_poly.pdbx_strand_id
1 'polypeptide(L)'
;MPSFVLLLLALSTVPGTPTTRETARPSESAPATAPTTAPASEPAATPTAEPTATPAAEPVAEPAAAPVDPAVAAADAQFARGVEALKAQDTKTAIAKLSACVEASPTRVDCRWELGWAYSLENRWAEALAQWTEVQKLKPDQPDLESALTQARAQAALQERLDKPPEHVERPAPPEDARVRIRAVGDVMLGTTVPEGYLPPEGPEGVLASVRPLLEDADLTFVNLEGPLCDGGETKKCRSNKNCYAFRSPTTYGQALKDAGVDVASTANNHSGDFGEECRRQTEATLDHLGIAWSGPPGSVATVERNGLRIGLVAFHTSPACNHVNNLPTAKALVRSAAATHDLVIVSFHGGAEGPKATRIPHGKEKFMGEDRGDLRAFTHAMVDSGAHLVLGHGPHVARAMEFYKGRLVAYSMGNFATYGRFTVSGLQGLGMVLEVELDREGRFLSGRILPTRQHGEGIPAPDPDGGVTSLVRKLTAQDFPQTGAQISEDGVISPRGKTSVSTQRGTP
;
A
#
# COMPACT_ATOMS: atom_id res chain seq x y z
N MET A 1 7.71 14.23 -23.09
CA MET A 1 6.41 14.28 -22.39
C MET A 1 6.50 13.30 -21.24
N PRO A 2 6.14 13.63 -19.97
CA PRO A 2 6.16 12.68 -18.89
C PRO A 2 5.05 11.65 -19.10
N SER A 3 5.36 10.38 -18.82
CA SER A 3 4.45 9.25 -18.97
C SER A 3 3.15 9.48 -18.20
N PHE A 4 2.02 9.31 -18.87
CA PHE A 4 0.69 9.69 -18.39
C PHE A 4 0.22 8.95 -17.12
N VAL A 5 0.75 7.75 -16.84
CA VAL A 5 0.40 6.97 -15.65
C VAL A 5 0.97 7.58 -14.36
N LEU A 6 2.11 8.27 -14.44
CA LEU A 6 2.63 9.08 -13.32
C LEU A 6 1.86 10.40 -13.11
N LEU A 7 1.11 10.87 -14.11
CA LEU A 7 0.33 12.12 -14.05
C LEU A 7 -1.06 11.92 -13.42
N LEU A 8 -1.59 10.70 -13.35
CA LEU A 8 -2.85 10.40 -12.64
C LEU A 8 -2.73 10.54 -11.12
N LEU A 9 -1.51 10.53 -10.57
CA LEU A 9 -1.22 10.81 -9.15
C LEU A 9 -1.07 12.31 -8.85
N ALA A 10 -1.09 13.21 -9.85
CA ALA A 10 -0.72 14.63 -9.67
C ALA A 10 -1.85 15.65 -9.91
N LEU A 11 -3.07 15.27 -10.26
CA LEU A 11 -4.14 16.22 -10.60
C LEU A 11 -5.42 16.01 -9.79
N SER A 12 -5.40 16.48 -8.55
CA SER A 12 -6.62 16.85 -7.80
C SER A 12 -6.30 17.96 -6.82
N THR A 13 -6.10 19.18 -7.32
CA THR A 13 -6.16 20.40 -6.50
C THR A 13 -7.52 21.07 -6.74
N VAL A 14 -8.41 20.97 -5.77
CA VAL A 14 -9.56 21.87 -5.64
C VAL A 14 -9.14 22.98 -4.66
N PRO A 15 -9.27 24.27 -5.01
CA PRO A 15 -8.91 25.36 -4.11
C PRO A 15 -9.96 25.54 -3.02
N GLY A 16 -9.57 25.31 -1.78
CA GLY A 16 -10.33 25.69 -0.59
C GLY A 16 -10.07 27.13 -0.21
N THR A 17 -11.12 27.92 -0.08
CA THR A 17 -11.18 29.28 0.39
C THR A 17 -10.61 29.45 1.81
N PRO A 18 -9.91 30.54 2.13
CA PRO A 18 -9.40 30.78 3.48
C PRO A 18 -10.49 31.37 4.39
N THR A 19 -10.75 30.73 5.50
CA THR A 19 -11.47 31.34 6.63
C THR A 19 -10.47 31.91 7.62
N THR A 20 -10.57 33.20 7.77
CA THR A 20 -9.92 34.03 8.81
C THR A 20 -10.33 33.58 10.21
N ARG A 21 -9.39 33.44 11.13
CA ARG A 21 -9.64 33.59 12.56
C ARG A 21 -8.49 34.34 13.25
N GLU A 22 -8.86 35.50 13.72
CA GLU A 22 -8.17 36.46 14.56
C GLU A 22 -8.02 35.89 16.00
N THR A 23 -6.85 36.09 16.63
CA THR A 23 -6.75 36.56 18.02
C THR A 23 -5.30 36.68 18.51
N ALA A 24 -5.01 37.92 18.92
CA ALA A 24 -4.27 38.38 20.12
C ALA A 24 -2.77 38.16 20.27
N ARG A 25 -2.08 39.33 20.29
CA ARG A 25 -0.76 39.65 20.87
C ARG A 25 -0.78 39.63 22.42
N PRO A 26 0.40 39.71 23.09
CA PRO A 26 1.11 40.97 23.28
C PRO A 26 2.66 40.90 23.21
N SER A 27 3.25 42.00 22.71
CA SER A 27 4.20 43.02 23.26
C SER A 27 5.54 42.50 23.83
N GLU A 28 6.70 43.04 23.61
CA GLU A 28 7.34 44.33 23.46
C GLU A 28 8.84 44.04 23.22
N SER A 29 9.62 44.67 22.46
CA SER A 29 10.26 45.98 22.60
C SER A 29 11.22 46.28 21.43
N ALA A 30 11.23 47.52 20.96
CA ALA A 30 12.22 48.16 20.07
C ALA A 30 13.30 48.83 20.94
N PRO A 31 14.30 49.62 20.43
CA PRO A 31 14.54 50.16 19.08
C PRO A 31 16.03 50.18 18.64
N ALA A 32 16.36 50.52 17.38
CA ALA A 32 17.25 51.65 17.03
C ALA A 32 17.73 51.65 15.56
N THR A 33 17.37 52.74 14.92
CA THR A 33 18.09 53.68 14.05
C THR A 33 18.52 53.29 12.65
N ALA A 34 17.91 54.05 11.72
CA ALA A 34 18.34 54.30 10.33
C ALA A 34 19.62 55.18 10.26
N PRO A 35 20.24 55.29 9.08
CA PRO A 35 20.08 56.56 8.41
C PRO A 35 19.78 56.51 6.89
N THR A 36 19.06 57.54 6.54
CA THR A 36 18.69 58.16 5.29
C THR A 36 19.86 58.51 4.37
N THR A 37 19.73 58.30 3.04
CA THR A 37 20.21 59.25 2.05
C THR A 37 19.33 59.14 0.79
N ALA A 38 18.87 60.32 0.34
CA ALA A 38 18.11 60.57 -0.88
C ALA A 38 19.07 61.22 -1.95
N PRO A 39 18.59 61.75 -3.08
CA PRO A 39 18.63 61.11 -4.40
C PRO A 39 19.55 61.87 -5.38
N ALA A 40 19.88 61.27 -6.52
CA ALA A 40 20.56 61.97 -7.61
C ALA A 40 19.83 61.78 -8.96
N SER A 41 19.33 62.87 -9.40
CA SER A 41 19.11 63.50 -10.71
C SER A 41 19.27 62.68 -12.02
N GLU A 42 18.20 62.79 -12.85
CA GLU A 42 18.16 62.61 -14.30
C GLU A 42 19.16 63.50 -15.05
N PRO A 43 19.65 63.08 -16.22
CA PRO A 43 20.05 63.98 -17.28
C PRO A 43 19.14 63.89 -18.51
N ALA A 44 19.03 65.11 -19.10
CA ALA A 44 18.16 65.54 -20.18
C ALA A 44 18.25 64.79 -21.49
N ALA A 45 17.13 64.82 -22.20
CA ALA A 45 16.93 64.36 -23.56
C ALA A 45 17.66 65.22 -24.60
N THR A 46 18.23 64.56 -25.62
CA THR A 46 18.68 65.17 -26.89
C THR A 46 17.84 64.63 -28.04
N PRO A 47 17.55 65.45 -29.08
CA PRO A 47 16.48 65.18 -30.00
C PRO A 47 16.83 64.18 -31.10
N THR A 48 15.82 63.36 -31.43
CA THR A 48 15.80 62.31 -32.40
C THR A 48 15.83 62.84 -33.84
N ALA A 49 16.69 62.26 -34.68
CA ALA A 49 16.63 62.40 -36.14
C ALA A 49 15.63 61.35 -36.68
N GLU A 50 14.81 61.77 -37.66
CA GLU A 50 13.88 60.95 -38.42
C GLU A 50 14.61 59.81 -39.17
N PRO A 51 14.14 58.56 -39.14
CA PRO A 51 14.62 57.52 -40.03
C PRO A 51 13.83 57.54 -41.35
N THR A 52 14.55 57.66 -42.44
CA THR A 52 14.12 57.44 -43.80
C THR A 52 13.45 56.09 -43.98
N ALA A 53 12.29 56.06 -44.61
CA ALA A 53 11.50 54.90 -44.97
C ALA A 53 12.28 53.91 -45.86
N THR A 54 12.50 52.71 -45.38
CA THR A 54 12.96 51.55 -46.15
C THR A 54 11.73 50.91 -46.81
N PRO A 55 11.78 50.53 -48.12
CA PRO A 55 10.62 49.92 -48.78
C PRO A 55 10.28 48.56 -48.15
N ALA A 56 8.99 48.33 -47.97
CA ALA A 56 8.42 47.11 -47.46
C ALA A 56 8.90 45.89 -48.26
N ALA A 57 9.54 44.93 -47.54
CA ALA A 57 9.80 43.61 -48.10
C ALA A 57 8.46 42.89 -48.32
N GLU A 58 8.26 42.33 -49.49
CA GLU A 58 7.12 41.42 -49.76
C GLU A 58 7.10 40.26 -48.76
N PRO A 59 5.90 39.81 -48.31
CA PRO A 59 5.80 38.69 -47.42
C PRO A 59 6.32 37.43 -48.11
N VAL A 60 7.42 36.87 -47.58
CA VAL A 60 7.90 35.55 -47.97
C VAL A 60 6.79 34.57 -47.55
N ALA A 61 6.17 33.92 -48.50
CA ALA A 61 5.18 32.88 -48.24
C ALA A 61 5.83 31.80 -47.40
N GLU A 62 5.25 31.51 -46.22
CA GLU A 62 5.60 30.34 -45.41
C GLU A 62 5.56 29.09 -46.30
N PRO A 63 6.61 28.24 -46.27
CA PRO A 63 6.57 27.00 -47.06
C PRO A 63 5.36 26.18 -46.62
N ALA A 64 4.48 25.86 -47.54
CA ALA A 64 3.34 24.99 -47.30
C ALA A 64 3.82 23.70 -46.60
N ALA A 65 3.25 23.39 -45.44
CA ALA A 65 3.55 22.18 -44.70
C ALA A 65 3.43 20.98 -45.62
N ALA A 66 4.47 20.15 -45.69
CA ALA A 66 4.46 18.93 -46.47
C ALA A 66 3.24 18.07 -46.08
N PRO A 67 2.57 17.41 -47.03
CA PRO A 67 1.41 16.59 -46.76
C PRO A 67 1.80 15.50 -45.73
N VAL A 68 1.12 15.50 -44.59
CA VAL A 68 1.32 14.48 -43.53
C VAL A 68 0.92 13.12 -44.12
N ASP A 69 1.77 12.13 -43.98
CA ASP A 69 1.46 10.75 -44.39
C ASP A 69 0.13 10.32 -43.77
N PRO A 70 -0.85 9.85 -44.53
CA PRO A 70 -2.16 9.43 -44.06
C PRO A 70 -2.07 8.38 -42.95
N ALA A 71 -1.06 7.49 -42.97
CA ALA A 71 -0.81 6.49 -41.92
C ALA A 71 -0.38 7.14 -40.61
N VAL A 72 0.48 8.16 -40.68
CA VAL A 72 0.92 8.91 -39.47
C VAL A 72 -0.26 9.68 -38.88
N ALA A 73 -1.06 10.35 -39.70
CA ALA A 73 -2.25 11.07 -39.24
C ALA A 73 -3.29 10.13 -38.61
N ALA A 74 -3.47 8.92 -39.17
CA ALA A 74 -4.34 7.90 -38.59
C ALA A 74 -3.81 7.39 -37.22
N ALA A 75 -2.50 7.13 -37.11
CA ALA A 75 -1.87 6.75 -35.87
C ALA A 75 -2.01 7.85 -34.80
N ASP A 76 -1.81 9.10 -35.12
CA ASP A 76 -2.00 10.24 -34.21
C ASP A 76 -3.42 10.30 -33.65
N ALA A 77 -4.43 10.16 -34.54
CA ALA A 77 -5.83 10.16 -34.12
C ALA A 77 -6.18 8.99 -33.20
N GLN A 78 -5.66 7.80 -33.48
CA GLN A 78 -5.88 6.62 -32.62
C GLN A 78 -5.16 6.76 -31.28
N PHE A 79 -3.91 7.26 -31.25
CA PHE A 79 -3.16 7.53 -30.04
C PHE A 79 -3.91 8.51 -29.12
N ALA A 80 -4.32 9.66 -29.65
CA ALA A 80 -5.04 10.66 -28.87
C ALA A 80 -6.31 10.09 -28.21
N ARG A 81 -7.11 9.32 -28.97
CA ARG A 81 -8.32 8.66 -28.47
C ARG A 81 -8.01 7.59 -27.42
N GLY A 82 -6.93 6.81 -27.61
CA GLY A 82 -6.48 5.81 -26.66
C GLY A 82 -6.06 6.41 -25.32
N VAL A 83 -5.28 7.49 -25.35
CA VAL A 83 -4.86 8.23 -24.16
C VAL A 83 -6.06 8.89 -23.46
N GLU A 84 -7.02 9.42 -24.18
CA GLU A 84 -8.26 9.96 -23.60
C GLU A 84 -9.06 8.87 -22.90
N ALA A 85 -9.19 7.69 -23.49
CA ALA A 85 -9.86 6.54 -22.89
C ALA A 85 -9.15 6.06 -21.62
N LEU A 86 -7.79 6.05 -21.60
CA LEU A 86 -7.03 5.76 -20.37
C LEU A 86 -7.34 6.75 -19.25
N LYS A 87 -7.41 8.05 -19.55
CA LYS A 87 -7.80 9.09 -18.59
C LYS A 87 -9.20 8.87 -18.03
N ALA A 88 -10.12 8.41 -18.89
CA ALA A 88 -11.50 8.10 -18.52
C ALA A 88 -11.64 6.73 -17.81
N GLN A 89 -10.53 5.98 -17.60
CA GLN A 89 -10.51 4.62 -17.07
C GLN A 89 -11.31 3.61 -17.94
N ASP A 90 -11.52 3.91 -19.22
CA ASP A 90 -12.10 3.00 -20.22
C ASP A 90 -10.98 2.20 -20.89
N THR A 91 -10.49 1.19 -20.17
CA THR A 91 -9.36 0.35 -20.61
C THR A 91 -9.67 -0.44 -21.89
N LYS A 92 -10.92 -0.85 -22.10
CA LYS A 92 -11.31 -1.59 -23.31
C LYS A 92 -11.19 -0.72 -24.56
N THR A 93 -11.72 0.51 -24.51
CA THR A 93 -11.56 1.48 -25.61
C THR A 93 -10.10 1.86 -25.79
N ALA A 94 -9.35 2.05 -24.69
CA ALA A 94 -7.92 2.35 -24.74
C ALA A 94 -7.14 1.27 -25.49
N ILE A 95 -7.32 0.00 -25.12
CA ILE A 95 -6.67 -1.15 -25.80
C ILE A 95 -7.02 -1.14 -27.29
N ALA A 96 -8.30 -1.02 -27.65
CA ALA A 96 -8.72 -1.04 -29.05
C ALA A 96 -8.08 0.11 -29.88
N LYS A 97 -8.04 1.33 -29.32
CA LYS A 97 -7.48 2.49 -30.00
C LYS A 97 -5.96 2.46 -30.09
N LEU A 98 -5.28 2.07 -29.02
CA LEU A 98 -3.82 1.97 -28.98
C LEU A 98 -3.32 0.80 -29.83
N SER A 99 -4.05 -0.33 -29.91
CA SER A 99 -3.76 -1.41 -30.84
C SER A 99 -3.84 -0.94 -32.29
N ALA A 100 -4.91 -0.20 -32.67
CA ALA A 100 -5.03 0.39 -34.02
C ALA A 100 -3.91 1.40 -34.30
N CYS A 101 -3.41 2.13 -33.28
CA CYS A 101 -2.23 2.99 -33.42
C CYS A 101 -0.96 2.17 -33.74
N VAL A 102 -0.73 1.08 -33.04
CA VAL A 102 0.42 0.17 -33.27
C VAL A 102 0.33 -0.49 -34.64
N GLU A 103 -0.88 -0.85 -35.09
CA GLU A 103 -1.11 -1.42 -36.43
C GLU A 103 -0.78 -0.39 -37.53
N ALA A 104 -1.21 0.87 -37.39
CA ALA A 104 -0.94 1.94 -38.34
C ALA A 104 0.53 2.37 -38.33
N SER A 105 1.23 2.27 -37.21
CA SER A 105 2.64 2.66 -37.06
C SER A 105 3.38 1.71 -36.09
N PRO A 106 3.88 0.55 -36.57
CA PRO A 106 4.46 -0.50 -35.73
C PRO A 106 5.73 -0.09 -34.95
N THR A 107 6.46 0.91 -35.38
CA THR A 107 7.68 1.41 -34.73
C THR A 107 7.42 2.60 -33.78
N ARG A 108 6.18 2.99 -33.60
CA ARG A 108 5.80 4.13 -32.78
C ARG A 108 5.82 3.76 -31.30
N VAL A 109 6.81 4.27 -30.60
CA VAL A 109 7.13 3.93 -29.19
C VAL A 109 6.00 4.32 -28.23
N ASP A 110 5.43 5.53 -28.37
CA ASP A 110 4.39 6.02 -27.47
C ASP A 110 3.09 5.18 -27.54
N CYS A 111 2.69 4.71 -28.73
CA CYS A 111 1.55 3.80 -28.86
C CYS A 111 1.78 2.48 -28.11
N ARG A 112 2.95 1.86 -28.27
CA ARG A 112 3.30 0.62 -27.60
C ARG A 112 3.43 0.80 -26.10
N TRP A 113 4.02 1.92 -25.67
CA TRP A 113 4.17 2.25 -24.27
C TRP A 113 2.83 2.34 -23.55
N GLU A 114 1.91 3.14 -24.09
CA GLU A 114 0.57 3.30 -23.51
C GLU A 114 -0.30 2.04 -23.66
N LEU A 115 -0.14 1.27 -24.75
CA LEU A 115 -0.82 -0.02 -24.91
C LEU A 115 -0.38 -1.03 -23.86
N GLY A 116 0.90 -1.06 -23.52
CA GLY A 116 1.41 -1.88 -22.40
C GLY A 116 0.74 -1.53 -21.09
N TRP A 117 0.59 -0.22 -20.80
CA TRP A 117 -0.15 0.23 -19.62
C TRP A 117 -1.63 -0.15 -19.68
N ALA A 118 -2.29 0.01 -20.81
CA ALA A 118 -3.69 -0.40 -20.99
C ALA A 118 -3.90 -1.89 -20.72
N TYR A 119 -2.99 -2.75 -21.22
CA TYR A 119 -3.01 -4.19 -20.93
C TYR A 119 -2.76 -4.51 -19.46
N SER A 120 -1.82 -3.81 -18.80
CA SER A 120 -1.52 -4.04 -17.38
C SER A 120 -2.70 -3.71 -16.47
N LEU A 121 -3.47 -2.68 -16.79
CA LEU A 121 -4.69 -2.31 -16.07
C LEU A 121 -5.79 -3.37 -16.17
N GLU A 122 -5.80 -4.16 -17.24
CA GLU A 122 -6.69 -5.32 -17.42
C GLU A 122 -6.07 -6.63 -16.91
N ASN A 123 -4.93 -6.57 -16.21
CA ASN A 123 -4.15 -7.73 -15.75
C ASN A 123 -3.69 -8.67 -16.89
N ARG A 124 -3.57 -8.16 -18.11
CA ARG A 124 -3.08 -8.87 -19.29
C ARG A 124 -1.57 -8.70 -19.40
N TRP A 125 -0.86 -9.31 -18.44
CA TRP A 125 0.58 -9.05 -18.23
C TRP A 125 1.48 -9.61 -19.32
N ALA A 126 1.10 -10.71 -19.95
CA ALA A 126 1.84 -11.27 -21.08
C ALA A 126 1.82 -10.31 -22.29
N GLU A 127 0.67 -9.71 -22.58
CA GLU A 127 0.53 -8.73 -23.66
C GLU A 127 1.23 -7.41 -23.31
N ALA A 128 1.14 -6.96 -22.05
CA ALA A 128 1.89 -5.78 -21.59
C ALA A 128 3.40 -6.00 -21.76
N LEU A 129 3.92 -7.15 -21.33
CA LEU A 129 5.31 -7.54 -21.49
C LEU A 129 5.75 -7.54 -22.95
N ALA A 130 4.93 -8.06 -23.84
CA ALA A 130 5.22 -8.07 -25.29
C ALA A 130 5.37 -6.66 -25.84
N GLN A 131 4.46 -5.72 -25.48
CA GLN A 131 4.57 -4.35 -25.95
C GLN A 131 5.80 -3.62 -25.40
N TRP A 132 6.08 -3.76 -24.09
CA TRP A 132 7.25 -3.11 -23.48
C TRP A 132 8.58 -3.74 -23.92
N THR A 133 8.60 -5.02 -24.28
CA THR A 133 9.78 -5.65 -24.92
C THR A 133 10.06 -5.03 -26.29
N GLU A 134 9.03 -4.70 -27.08
CA GLU A 134 9.23 -3.97 -28.33
C GLU A 134 9.67 -2.52 -28.08
N VAL A 135 9.14 -1.84 -27.04
CA VAL A 135 9.65 -0.51 -26.61
C VAL A 135 11.15 -0.60 -26.27
N GLN A 136 11.59 -1.64 -25.56
CA GLN A 136 13.01 -1.83 -25.21
C GLN A 136 13.92 -1.90 -26.44
N LYS A 137 13.45 -2.54 -27.52
CA LYS A 137 14.21 -2.62 -28.80
C LYS A 137 14.25 -1.27 -29.52
N LEU A 138 13.14 -0.53 -29.51
CA LEU A 138 13.00 0.71 -30.26
C LEU A 138 13.59 1.92 -29.53
N LYS A 139 13.49 1.94 -28.20
CA LYS A 139 13.94 3.04 -27.34
C LYS A 139 14.35 2.49 -25.97
N PRO A 140 15.58 1.96 -25.83
CA PRO A 140 16.05 1.35 -24.58
C PRO A 140 16.17 2.33 -23.40
N ASP A 141 16.29 3.63 -23.68
CA ASP A 141 16.34 4.72 -22.71
C ASP A 141 14.96 5.28 -22.31
N GLN A 142 13.86 4.59 -22.67
CA GLN A 142 12.51 5.02 -22.27
C GLN A 142 12.42 5.08 -20.73
N PRO A 143 12.02 6.22 -20.15
CA PRO A 143 11.84 6.35 -18.71
C PRO A 143 10.90 5.28 -18.14
N ASP A 144 11.27 4.73 -16.98
CA ASP A 144 10.52 3.71 -16.23
C ASP A 144 10.35 2.34 -16.92
N LEU A 145 10.98 2.12 -18.08
CA LEU A 145 10.86 0.89 -18.87
C LEU A 145 11.33 -0.35 -18.10
N GLU A 146 12.48 -0.29 -17.44
CA GLU A 146 13.04 -1.43 -16.68
C GLU A 146 12.11 -1.84 -15.53
N SER A 147 11.52 -0.87 -14.85
CA SER A 147 10.53 -1.12 -13.80
C SER A 147 9.26 -1.79 -14.36
N ALA A 148 8.77 -1.29 -15.51
CA ALA A 148 7.58 -1.85 -16.17
C ALA A 148 7.83 -3.30 -16.65
N LEU A 149 9.00 -3.56 -17.25
CA LEU A 149 9.40 -4.90 -17.68
C LEU A 149 9.56 -5.88 -16.51
N THR A 150 10.20 -5.45 -15.43
CA THR A 150 10.40 -6.28 -14.22
C THR A 150 9.04 -6.67 -13.63
N GLN A 151 8.14 -5.71 -13.50
CA GLN A 151 6.79 -5.96 -13.02
C GLN A 151 6.01 -6.90 -13.94
N ALA A 152 6.02 -6.65 -15.25
CA ALA A 152 5.28 -7.49 -16.21
C ALA A 152 5.79 -8.91 -16.26
N ARG A 153 7.13 -9.12 -16.19
CA ARG A 153 7.73 -10.46 -16.12
C ARG A 153 7.27 -11.19 -14.86
N ALA A 154 7.31 -10.54 -13.69
CA ALA A 154 6.88 -11.15 -12.44
C ALA A 154 5.40 -11.56 -12.46
N GLN A 155 4.53 -10.68 -12.94
CA GLN A 155 3.08 -10.93 -13.03
C GLN A 155 2.73 -11.99 -14.08
N ALA A 156 3.38 -11.98 -15.26
CA ALA A 156 3.17 -12.99 -16.30
C ALA A 156 3.65 -14.39 -15.84
N ALA A 157 4.82 -14.46 -15.20
CA ALA A 157 5.33 -15.71 -14.63
C ALA A 157 4.41 -16.25 -13.50
N LEU A 158 3.84 -15.35 -12.69
CA LEU A 158 2.85 -15.73 -11.69
C LEU A 158 1.61 -16.34 -12.34
N GLN A 159 1.03 -15.71 -13.36
CA GLN A 159 -0.14 -16.22 -14.07
C GLN A 159 0.15 -17.60 -14.66
N GLU A 160 1.28 -17.77 -15.38
CA GLU A 160 1.69 -19.06 -15.95
C GLU A 160 1.83 -20.16 -14.88
N ARG A 161 2.40 -19.81 -13.72
CA ARG A 161 2.53 -20.77 -12.60
C ARG A 161 1.16 -21.17 -12.03
N LEU A 162 0.24 -20.21 -11.90
CA LEU A 162 -1.09 -20.44 -11.32
C LEU A 162 -2.07 -21.15 -12.28
N ASP A 163 -1.81 -21.12 -13.57
CA ASP A 163 -2.56 -21.90 -14.59
C ASP A 163 -2.25 -23.39 -14.51
N LYS A 164 -1.14 -23.77 -13.86
CA LYS A 164 -0.78 -25.17 -13.60
C LYS A 164 -1.46 -25.63 -12.30
N PRO A 165 -1.90 -26.91 -12.22
CA PRO A 165 -2.38 -27.47 -10.96
C PRO A 165 -1.31 -27.28 -9.87
N PRO A 166 -1.69 -26.95 -8.64
CA PRO A 166 -0.73 -26.88 -7.53
C PRO A 166 -0.06 -28.23 -7.36
N GLU A 167 1.27 -28.21 -7.20
CA GLU A 167 2.05 -29.41 -6.95
C GLU A 167 1.62 -30.00 -5.60
N HIS A 168 1.11 -31.24 -5.62
CA HIS A 168 0.74 -31.93 -4.39
C HIS A 168 2.01 -32.45 -3.72
N VAL A 169 2.40 -31.87 -2.60
CA VAL A 169 3.50 -32.35 -1.79
C VAL A 169 2.91 -33.27 -0.72
N GLU A 170 3.20 -34.58 -0.82
CA GLU A 170 2.86 -35.52 0.25
C GLU A 170 3.59 -35.13 1.53
N ARG A 171 2.84 -34.90 2.58
CA ARG A 171 3.36 -34.56 3.90
C ARG A 171 2.66 -35.40 4.98
N PRO A 172 3.36 -35.71 6.08
CA PRO A 172 2.69 -36.28 7.24
C PRO A 172 1.56 -35.35 7.71
N ALA A 173 0.43 -35.94 8.09
CA ALA A 173 -0.64 -35.16 8.70
C ALA A 173 -0.14 -34.51 10.00
N PRO A 174 -0.52 -33.25 10.27
CA PRO A 174 -0.16 -32.61 11.53
C PRO A 174 -0.75 -33.40 12.74
N PRO A 175 -0.15 -33.28 13.94
CA PRO A 175 -0.67 -33.90 15.15
C PRO A 175 -2.17 -33.62 15.37
N GLU A 176 -2.91 -34.56 15.95
CA GLU A 176 -4.36 -34.40 16.12
C GLU A 176 -4.73 -33.22 17.05
N ASP A 177 -3.90 -32.92 18.01
CA ASP A 177 -4.03 -31.82 18.98
C ASP A 177 -3.27 -30.56 18.55
N ALA A 178 -2.69 -30.54 17.35
CA ALA A 178 -1.94 -29.39 16.87
C ALA A 178 -2.83 -28.15 16.79
N ARG A 179 -2.32 -27.10 17.37
CA ARG A 179 -2.92 -25.76 17.40
C ARG A 179 -1.84 -24.70 17.34
N VAL A 180 -2.21 -23.52 16.93
CA VAL A 180 -1.31 -22.38 16.89
C VAL A 180 -1.98 -21.14 17.47
N ARG A 181 -1.30 -20.46 18.38
CA ARG A 181 -1.67 -19.17 18.93
C ARG A 181 -0.90 -18.09 18.16
N ILE A 182 -1.65 -17.29 17.40
CA ILE A 182 -1.16 -16.23 16.53
C ILE A 182 -1.40 -14.91 17.23
N ARG A 183 -0.39 -14.04 17.26
CA ARG A 183 -0.55 -12.63 17.57
C ARG A 183 -0.25 -11.79 16.35
N ALA A 184 -1.18 -10.92 16.00
CA ALA A 184 -1.09 -10.04 14.84
C ALA A 184 -1.28 -8.60 15.28
N VAL A 185 -0.51 -7.69 14.69
CA VAL A 185 -0.59 -6.25 14.97
C VAL A 185 -0.84 -5.45 13.71
N GLY A 186 -1.22 -4.19 13.90
CA GLY A 186 -1.43 -3.24 12.82
C GLY A 186 -0.14 -2.78 12.14
N ASP A 187 -0.14 -1.56 11.63
CA ASP A 187 0.95 -1.00 10.84
C ASP A 187 2.18 -0.70 11.70
N VAL A 188 3.37 -1.15 11.24
CA VAL A 188 4.65 -0.97 11.92
C VAL A 188 5.61 -0.19 11.03
N MET A 189 6.06 0.96 11.52
CA MET A 189 7.10 1.81 10.95
C MET A 189 7.96 2.39 12.11
N LEU A 190 9.20 1.91 12.24
CA LEU A 190 10.06 2.18 13.41
C LEU A 190 10.84 3.51 13.32
N GLY A 191 10.45 4.38 12.42
CA GLY A 191 11.10 5.64 12.12
C GLY A 191 11.61 5.71 10.68
N THR A 192 11.97 6.90 10.22
CA THR A 192 12.43 7.11 8.84
C THR A 192 13.63 8.05 8.79
N THR A 193 14.58 7.77 7.91
CA THR A 193 15.72 8.64 7.60
C THR A 193 15.34 9.79 6.66
N VAL A 194 14.15 9.75 6.05
CA VAL A 194 13.72 10.76 5.08
C VAL A 194 12.29 11.22 5.43
N PRO A 195 12.10 12.52 5.71
CA PRO A 195 13.17 13.51 5.95
C PRO A 195 13.96 13.19 7.24
N GLU A 196 15.10 13.84 7.43
CA GLU A 196 15.91 13.71 8.65
C GLU A 196 15.12 14.12 9.91
N GLY A 197 15.51 13.56 11.07
CA GLY A 197 14.94 13.89 12.37
C GLY A 197 13.74 13.04 12.81
N TYR A 198 13.42 11.97 12.08
CA TYR A 198 12.31 11.06 12.40
C TYR A 198 12.76 9.64 12.75
N LEU A 199 13.99 9.48 13.24
CA LEU A 199 14.42 8.26 13.89
C LEU A 199 14.29 8.41 15.41
N PRO A 200 13.94 7.32 16.14
CA PRO A 200 13.94 7.35 17.60
C PRO A 200 15.38 7.63 18.11
N PRO A 201 15.55 8.59 19.02
CA PRO A 201 16.89 9.04 19.43
C PRO A 201 17.70 7.98 20.20
N GLU A 202 17.00 7.03 20.83
CA GLU A 202 17.63 5.92 21.59
C GLU A 202 17.62 4.60 20.81
N GLY A 203 17.35 4.66 19.49
CA GLY A 203 17.25 3.47 18.65
C GLY A 203 15.83 2.87 18.63
N PRO A 204 15.62 1.83 17.80
CA PRO A 204 14.30 1.21 17.60
C PRO A 204 13.85 0.32 18.75
N GLU A 205 14.76 -0.12 19.63
CA GLU A 205 14.48 -1.04 20.74
C GLU A 205 13.45 -0.45 21.71
N GLY A 206 13.55 0.85 21.98
CA GLY A 206 12.62 1.58 22.84
C GLY A 206 11.20 1.66 22.28
N VAL A 207 11.05 1.62 20.95
CA VAL A 207 9.74 1.73 20.31
C VAL A 207 8.83 0.54 20.64
N LEU A 208 9.36 -0.69 20.68
CA LEU A 208 8.59 -1.90 20.94
C LEU A 208 8.67 -2.40 22.38
N ALA A 209 9.50 -1.80 23.24
CA ALA A 209 9.82 -2.28 24.58
C ALA A 209 8.57 -2.53 25.45
N SER A 210 7.62 -1.59 25.49
CA SER A 210 6.42 -1.67 26.33
C SER A 210 5.44 -2.76 25.88
N VAL A 211 5.46 -3.14 24.61
CA VAL A 211 4.54 -4.12 24.02
C VAL A 211 5.21 -5.46 23.71
N ARG A 212 6.53 -5.56 23.86
CA ARG A 212 7.30 -6.77 23.65
C ARG A 212 6.72 -7.99 24.38
N PRO A 213 6.33 -7.92 25.67
CA PRO A 213 5.73 -9.07 26.37
C PRO A 213 4.40 -9.54 25.75
N LEU A 214 3.68 -8.61 25.05
CA LEU A 214 2.48 -8.97 24.31
C LEU A 214 2.78 -9.64 22.98
N LEU A 215 3.97 -9.47 22.41
CA LEU A 215 4.36 -10.03 21.12
C LEU A 215 5.04 -11.39 21.26
N GLU A 216 5.92 -11.55 22.26
CA GLU A 216 6.69 -12.77 22.48
C GLU A 216 5.85 -13.96 22.99
N ASP A 217 4.75 -13.70 23.67
CA ASP A 217 3.89 -14.77 24.23
C ASP A 217 2.91 -15.32 23.17
N ALA A 218 3.45 -15.86 22.07
CA ALA A 218 2.70 -16.50 20.98
C ALA A 218 3.51 -17.61 20.33
N ASP A 219 2.85 -18.49 19.55
CA ASP A 219 3.54 -19.45 18.69
C ASP A 219 3.98 -18.80 17.38
N LEU A 220 3.26 -17.75 16.94
CA LEU A 220 3.51 -17.03 15.71
C LEU A 220 3.12 -15.54 15.87
N THR A 221 4.06 -14.62 15.64
CA THR A 221 3.81 -13.18 15.68
C THR A 221 3.95 -12.55 14.29
N PHE A 222 2.86 -11.88 13.87
CA PHE A 222 2.72 -11.23 12.57
C PHE A 222 2.72 -9.70 12.69
N VAL A 223 3.38 -9.03 11.72
CA VAL A 223 3.34 -7.57 11.54
C VAL A 223 3.07 -7.17 10.08
N ASN A 224 2.40 -6.03 9.85
CA ASN A 224 2.49 -5.33 8.57
C ASN A 224 3.65 -4.34 8.63
N LEU A 225 4.76 -4.67 7.97
CA LEU A 225 5.95 -3.83 7.93
C LEU A 225 5.77 -2.71 6.89
N GLU A 226 5.22 -1.59 7.33
CA GLU A 226 4.90 -0.46 6.45
C GLU A 226 6.11 0.47 6.21
N GLY A 227 7.13 0.41 7.05
CA GLY A 227 8.42 1.08 6.86
C GLY A 227 9.44 0.12 6.25
N PRO A 228 9.83 0.28 4.97
CA PRO A 228 10.84 -0.59 4.36
C PRO A 228 12.19 -0.40 5.05
N LEU A 229 12.94 -1.51 5.18
CA LEU A 229 14.27 -1.57 5.80
C LEU A 229 15.35 -1.46 4.72
N CYS A 230 15.91 -0.26 4.53
CA CYS A 230 16.98 -0.07 3.57
C CYS A 230 17.86 1.15 3.90
N ASP A 231 19.12 1.06 3.48
CA ASP A 231 20.14 2.08 3.76
C ASP A 231 20.44 2.95 2.53
N GLY A 232 19.85 2.63 1.38
CA GLY A 232 20.05 3.30 0.11
C GLY A 232 18.77 3.53 -0.69
N GLY A 233 18.93 3.80 -1.98
CA GLY A 233 17.84 4.05 -2.91
C GLY A 233 17.41 5.52 -2.97
N GLU A 234 16.79 5.87 -4.08
CA GLU A 234 16.21 7.21 -4.31
C GLU A 234 14.70 7.13 -4.42
N THR A 235 14.01 8.09 -3.78
CA THR A 235 12.58 8.20 -3.94
C THR A 235 12.21 9.04 -5.16
N LYS A 236 11.33 8.50 -5.99
CA LYS A 236 10.61 9.26 -7.03
C LYS A 236 9.31 9.87 -6.50
N LYS A 237 8.85 9.38 -5.35
CA LYS A 237 7.73 9.92 -4.57
C LYS A 237 8.13 11.28 -3.99
N CYS A 238 7.26 12.18 -3.75
CA CYS A 238 7.52 13.44 -3.03
C CYS A 238 8.35 14.52 -3.77
N ARG A 239 8.65 14.38 -5.05
CA ARG A 239 9.40 15.41 -5.79
C ARG A 239 8.64 16.72 -5.98
N SER A 240 7.30 16.69 -5.96
CA SER A 240 6.45 17.85 -6.25
C SER A 240 5.39 18.15 -5.20
N ASN A 241 5.25 17.33 -4.15
CA ASN A 241 4.17 17.46 -3.16
C ASN A 241 4.71 17.54 -1.73
N LYS A 242 4.41 18.65 -1.04
CA LYS A 242 4.82 18.86 0.37
C LYS A 242 4.11 17.94 1.37
N ASN A 243 2.95 17.38 1.00
CA ASN A 243 2.15 16.46 1.82
C ASN A 243 2.35 15.00 1.41
N CYS A 244 3.53 14.65 0.96
CA CYS A 244 3.88 13.31 0.56
C CYS A 244 4.68 12.61 1.65
N TYR A 245 4.48 11.30 1.77
CA TYR A 245 5.14 10.43 2.72
C TYR A 245 5.94 9.37 1.97
N ALA A 246 7.24 9.31 2.24
CA ALA A 246 8.13 8.25 1.81
C ALA A 246 8.93 7.81 3.04
N PHE A 247 8.95 6.51 3.31
CA PHE A 247 9.57 5.93 4.50
C PHE A 247 10.77 5.08 4.15
N ARG A 248 11.83 5.22 4.94
CA ARG A 248 13.05 4.43 4.87
C ARG A 248 13.64 4.27 6.26
N SER A 249 13.44 3.10 6.86
CA SER A 249 14.09 2.74 8.12
C SER A 249 15.46 2.10 7.85
N PRO A 250 16.48 2.34 8.68
CA PRO A 250 17.76 1.63 8.54
C PRO A 250 17.59 0.11 8.61
N THR A 251 18.40 -0.65 7.84
CA THR A 251 18.34 -2.12 7.87
C THR A 251 18.58 -2.69 9.27
N THR A 252 19.40 -2.03 10.08
CA THR A 252 19.68 -2.42 11.47
C THR A 252 18.44 -2.42 12.36
N TYR A 253 17.38 -1.66 12.00
CA TYR A 253 16.12 -1.62 12.75
C TYR A 253 15.32 -2.93 12.68
N GLY A 254 15.62 -3.77 11.70
CA GLY A 254 15.06 -5.12 11.60
C GLY A 254 15.33 -5.98 12.84
N GLN A 255 16.47 -5.77 13.54
CA GLN A 255 16.81 -6.52 14.76
C GLN A 255 15.77 -6.27 15.86
N ALA A 256 15.25 -5.07 16.02
CA ALA A 256 14.24 -4.76 17.01
C ALA A 256 12.91 -5.53 16.77
N LEU A 257 12.56 -5.81 15.50
CA LEU A 257 11.44 -6.70 15.18
C LEU A 257 11.71 -8.12 15.63
N LYS A 258 12.91 -8.65 15.36
CA LYS A 258 13.32 -9.99 15.79
C LYS A 258 13.32 -10.12 17.31
N ASP A 259 13.89 -9.13 17.99
CA ASP A 259 13.98 -9.10 19.46
C ASP A 259 12.61 -8.94 20.12
N ALA A 260 11.63 -8.39 19.42
CA ALA A 260 10.23 -8.33 19.84
C ALA A 260 9.43 -9.61 19.52
N GLY A 261 10.07 -10.66 19.00
CA GLY A 261 9.43 -11.95 18.72
C GLY A 261 8.68 -12.02 17.39
N VAL A 262 8.93 -11.10 16.44
CA VAL A 262 8.30 -11.15 15.13
C VAL A 262 8.83 -12.34 14.32
N ASP A 263 7.92 -13.17 13.81
CA ASP A 263 8.20 -14.37 13.01
C ASP A 263 7.91 -14.17 11.54
N VAL A 264 6.87 -13.37 11.22
CA VAL A 264 6.40 -13.21 9.85
C VAL A 264 5.91 -11.79 9.59
N ALA A 265 6.25 -11.26 8.41
CA ALA A 265 5.93 -9.90 8.01
C ALA A 265 5.17 -9.83 6.67
N SER A 266 4.17 -8.97 6.58
CA SER A 266 3.68 -8.47 5.31
C SER A 266 4.57 -7.32 4.85
N THR A 267 5.08 -7.40 3.62
CA THR A 267 5.75 -6.30 2.91
C THR A 267 4.86 -5.73 1.79
N ALA A 268 3.59 -6.16 1.73
CA ALA A 268 2.61 -5.69 0.75
C ALA A 268 1.85 -4.47 1.26
N ASN A 269 2.36 -3.27 0.99
CA ASN A 269 1.75 -2.01 1.36
C ASN A 269 2.17 -0.87 0.40
N ASN A 270 1.62 0.33 0.58
CA ASN A 270 1.87 1.51 -0.25
C ASN A 270 3.27 2.13 -0.07
N HIS A 271 4.04 1.69 0.93
CA HIS A 271 5.40 2.16 1.22
C HIS A 271 6.50 1.19 0.80
N SER A 272 6.18 -0.05 0.45
CA SER A 272 7.17 -1.06 0.06
C SER A 272 8.05 -0.66 -1.14
N GLY A 273 7.58 0.24 -2.00
CA GLY A 273 8.28 0.75 -3.17
C GLY A 273 8.80 2.20 -3.06
N ASP A 274 8.76 2.81 -1.89
CA ASP A 274 9.07 4.24 -1.71
C ASP A 274 10.47 4.64 -2.21
N PHE A 275 11.45 3.78 -2.08
CA PHE A 275 12.83 3.97 -2.53
C PHE A 275 13.24 2.97 -3.63
N GLY A 276 12.27 2.47 -4.37
CA GLY A 276 12.47 1.62 -5.54
C GLY A 276 12.76 0.16 -5.21
N GLU A 277 13.14 -0.57 -6.26
CA GLU A 277 13.35 -2.03 -6.20
C GLU A 277 14.55 -2.42 -5.32
N GLU A 278 15.61 -1.62 -5.32
CA GLU A 278 16.79 -1.85 -4.50
C GLU A 278 16.43 -1.85 -3.00
N CYS A 279 15.66 -0.86 -2.54
CA CYS A 279 15.22 -0.79 -1.16
C CYS A 279 14.32 -1.97 -0.77
N ARG A 280 13.45 -2.41 -1.68
CA ARG A 280 12.62 -3.59 -1.47
C ARG A 280 13.46 -4.83 -1.25
N ARG A 281 14.46 -5.07 -2.12
CA ARG A 281 15.39 -6.21 -1.98
C ARG A 281 16.21 -6.16 -0.71
N GLN A 282 16.65 -4.97 -0.28
CA GLN A 282 17.34 -4.80 1.01
C GLN A 282 16.41 -5.16 2.18
N THR A 283 15.14 -4.76 2.13
CA THR A 283 14.14 -5.15 3.13
C THR A 283 13.99 -6.67 3.19
N GLU A 284 13.79 -7.32 2.05
CA GLU A 284 13.63 -8.77 1.93
C GLU A 284 14.88 -9.51 2.44
N ALA A 285 16.07 -9.10 2.01
CA ALA A 285 17.33 -9.69 2.46
C ALA A 285 17.58 -9.50 3.98
N THR A 286 17.15 -8.36 4.54
CA THR A 286 17.23 -8.11 5.98
C THR A 286 16.33 -9.06 6.76
N LEU A 287 15.09 -9.23 6.31
CA LEU A 287 14.14 -10.16 6.92
C LEU A 287 14.62 -11.61 6.83
N ASP A 288 15.14 -12.03 5.65
CA ASP A 288 15.75 -13.36 5.45
C ASP A 288 16.92 -13.61 6.41
N HIS A 289 17.83 -12.62 6.54
CA HIS A 289 18.98 -12.71 7.44
C HIS A 289 18.54 -12.89 8.91
N LEU A 290 17.46 -12.26 9.32
CA LEU A 290 16.90 -12.33 10.66
C LEU A 290 16.01 -13.57 10.89
N GLY A 291 15.76 -14.36 9.83
CA GLY A 291 14.84 -15.49 9.88
C GLY A 291 13.38 -15.06 10.14
N ILE A 292 12.98 -13.88 9.66
CA ILE A 292 11.60 -13.40 9.63
C ILE A 292 11.04 -13.71 8.25
N ALA A 293 10.07 -14.61 8.15
CA ALA A 293 9.44 -14.96 6.90
C ALA A 293 8.61 -13.78 6.39
N TRP A 294 8.49 -13.62 5.06
CA TRP A 294 7.78 -12.46 4.50
C TRP A 294 7.01 -12.79 3.22
N SER A 295 5.96 -12.02 2.96
CA SER A 295 5.19 -12.04 1.72
C SER A 295 4.81 -10.61 1.31
N GLY A 296 4.86 -10.34 0.01
CA GLY A 296 4.52 -9.03 -0.57
C GLY A 296 4.57 -9.04 -2.09
N PRO A 297 5.73 -9.28 -2.73
CA PRO A 297 5.87 -9.32 -4.18
C PRO A 297 4.95 -10.33 -4.87
N PRO A 298 4.70 -10.16 -6.19
CA PRO A 298 3.83 -11.04 -6.94
C PRO A 298 4.19 -12.51 -6.81
N GLY A 299 3.27 -13.33 -6.32
CA GLY A 299 3.42 -14.77 -6.14
C GLY A 299 4.20 -15.20 -4.91
N SER A 300 4.63 -14.29 -4.04
CA SER A 300 5.28 -14.63 -2.78
C SER A 300 4.30 -15.21 -1.77
N VAL A 301 4.74 -16.26 -1.09
CA VAL A 301 4.07 -16.90 0.03
C VAL A 301 5.12 -17.13 1.11
N ALA A 302 4.97 -16.53 2.28
CA ALA A 302 5.81 -16.86 3.42
C ALA A 302 5.39 -18.21 4.00
N THR A 303 6.35 -19.02 4.42
CA THR A 303 6.12 -20.33 5.06
C THR A 303 6.78 -20.38 6.42
N VAL A 304 6.05 -20.76 7.45
CA VAL A 304 6.54 -20.97 8.81
C VAL A 304 6.02 -22.30 9.32
N GLU A 305 6.84 -23.02 10.09
CA GLU A 305 6.42 -24.26 10.75
C GLU A 305 6.34 -24.02 12.26
N ARG A 306 5.17 -24.32 12.86
CA ARG A 306 4.90 -24.20 14.30
C ARG A 306 4.01 -25.34 14.76
N ASN A 307 4.40 -25.98 15.83
CA ASN A 307 3.61 -27.06 16.48
C ASN A 307 3.21 -28.20 15.52
N GLY A 308 4.08 -28.51 14.54
CA GLY A 308 3.81 -29.50 13.50
C GLY A 308 2.89 -29.02 12.36
N LEU A 309 2.46 -27.75 12.41
CA LEU A 309 1.66 -27.10 11.36
C LEU A 309 2.54 -26.32 10.42
N ARG A 310 2.34 -26.48 9.12
CA ARG A 310 2.90 -25.63 8.08
C ARG A 310 1.93 -24.52 7.75
N ILE A 311 2.35 -23.29 8.02
CA ILE A 311 1.52 -22.09 7.96
C ILE A 311 2.01 -21.21 6.82
N GLY A 312 1.12 -20.89 5.88
CA GLY A 312 1.39 -19.96 4.79
C GLY A 312 0.82 -18.57 5.08
N LEU A 313 1.61 -17.51 4.85
CA LEU A 313 1.11 -16.15 4.78
C LEU A 313 1.13 -15.67 3.32
N VAL A 314 0.01 -15.14 2.86
CA VAL A 314 -0.10 -14.47 1.55
C VAL A 314 -0.53 -13.02 1.79
N ALA A 315 0.35 -12.08 1.51
CA ALA A 315 0.11 -10.66 1.73
C ALA A 315 -0.21 -9.94 0.41
N PHE A 316 -1.21 -9.05 0.44
CA PHE A 316 -1.76 -8.36 -0.73
C PHE A 316 -1.79 -6.85 -0.54
N HIS A 317 -1.62 -6.11 -1.65
CA HIS A 317 -1.83 -4.67 -1.71
C HIS A 317 -2.46 -4.27 -3.06
N THR A 318 -2.90 -3.02 -3.20
CA THR A 318 -3.47 -2.49 -4.44
C THR A 318 -2.42 -2.03 -5.47
N SER A 319 -1.12 -2.15 -5.17
CA SER A 319 -0.04 -1.95 -6.12
C SER A 319 0.22 -3.24 -6.91
N PRO A 320 0.40 -3.17 -8.22
CA PRO A 320 0.75 -4.34 -9.03
C PRO A 320 2.19 -4.85 -8.78
N ALA A 321 3.00 -4.12 -8.01
CA ALA A 321 4.29 -4.61 -7.51
C ALA A 321 4.17 -5.59 -6.34
N CYS A 322 2.95 -5.83 -5.86
CA CYS A 322 2.62 -6.81 -4.82
C CYS A 322 1.63 -7.86 -5.36
N ASN A 323 1.32 -8.89 -4.58
CA ASN A 323 0.11 -9.67 -4.79
C ASN A 323 -1.07 -8.71 -4.76
N HIS A 324 -1.93 -8.72 -5.79
CA HIS A 324 -2.80 -7.59 -6.08
C HIS A 324 -4.23 -7.82 -5.59
N VAL A 325 -4.74 -6.96 -4.67
CA VAL A 325 -6.10 -7.02 -4.11
C VAL A 325 -7.17 -6.97 -5.20
N ASN A 326 -7.01 -6.09 -6.20
CA ASN A 326 -8.02 -5.88 -7.24
C ASN A 326 -7.99 -6.93 -8.36
N ASN A 327 -6.99 -7.84 -8.36
CA ASN A 327 -6.94 -8.98 -9.28
C ASN A 327 -7.48 -10.24 -8.60
N LEU A 328 -8.79 -10.30 -8.37
CA LEU A 328 -9.45 -11.42 -7.68
C LEU A 328 -9.16 -12.79 -8.31
N PRO A 329 -9.15 -12.97 -9.65
CA PRO A 329 -8.81 -14.27 -10.24
C PRO A 329 -7.44 -14.78 -9.80
N THR A 330 -6.39 -13.96 -9.93
CA THR A 330 -5.02 -14.28 -9.51
C THR A 330 -4.92 -14.46 -8.00
N ALA A 331 -5.53 -13.56 -7.20
CA ALA A 331 -5.53 -13.67 -5.75
C ALA A 331 -6.16 -15.00 -5.26
N LYS A 332 -7.32 -15.37 -5.80
CA LYS A 332 -7.98 -16.65 -5.51
C LYS A 332 -7.11 -17.86 -5.90
N ALA A 333 -6.47 -17.82 -7.06
CA ALA A 333 -5.60 -18.91 -7.52
C ALA A 333 -4.37 -19.04 -6.61
N LEU A 334 -3.76 -17.92 -6.19
CA LEU A 334 -2.61 -17.92 -5.29
C LEU A 334 -2.96 -18.48 -3.91
N VAL A 335 -4.09 -18.07 -3.32
CA VAL A 335 -4.55 -18.60 -2.03
C VAL A 335 -4.89 -20.09 -2.12
N ARG A 336 -5.54 -20.55 -3.21
CA ARG A 336 -5.76 -21.98 -3.43
C ARG A 336 -4.45 -22.77 -3.55
N SER A 337 -3.46 -22.23 -4.27
CA SER A 337 -2.13 -22.83 -4.36
C SER A 337 -1.44 -22.92 -3.00
N ALA A 338 -1.54 -21.89 -2.17
CA ALA A 338 -1.05 -21.92 -0.81
C ALA A 338 -1.78 -22.96 0.05
N ALA A 339 -3.12 -23.02 -0.02
CA ALA A 339 -3.93 -23.98 0.72
C ALA A 339 -3.66 -25.46 0.31
N ALA A 340 -3.21 -25.69 -0.91
CA ALA A 340 -2.82 -27.04 -1.35
C ALA A 340 -1.48 -27.52 -0.75
N THR A 341 -0.65 -26.61 -0.25
CA THR A 341 0.72 -26.89 0.22
C THR A 341 0.95 -26.55 1.70
N HIS A 342 -0.03 -25.95 2.39
CA HIS A 342 0.03 -25.57 3.80
C HIS A 342 -1.19 -26.11 4.55
N ASP A 343 -1.01 -26.39 5.84
CA ASP A 343 -2.10 -26.81 6.73
C ASP A 343 -3.00 -25.61 7.07
N LEU A 344 -2.38 -24.45 7.28
CA LEU A 344 -3.07 -23.20 7.54
C LEU A 344 -2.62 -22.12 6.56
N VAL A 345 -3.56 -21.27 6.13
CA VAL A 345 -3.27 -20.10 5.31
C VAL A 345 -3.82 -18.85 6.01
N ILE A 346 -2.92 -17.91 6.25
CA ILE A 346 -3.23 -16.55 6.71
C ILE A 346 -3.15 -15.63 5.49
N VAL A 347 -4.17 -14.82 5.28
CA VAL A 347 -4.15 -13.75 4.29
C VAL A 347 -3.99 -12.42 5.01
N SER A 348 -3.03 -11.61 4.59
CA SER A 348 -2.94 -10.20 4.96
C SER A 348 -3.26 -9.32 3.78
N PHE A 349 -3.87 -8.16 4.02
CA PHE A 349 -4.05 -7.17 2.97
C PHE A 349 -3.86 -5.74 3.51
N HIS A 350 -3.35 -4.86 2.64
CA HIS A 350 -3.25 -3.43 2.89
C HIS A 350 -4.10 -2.70 1.82
N GLY A 351 -5.25 -2.17 2.23
CA GLY A 351 -6.23 -1.57 1.31
C GLY A 351 -7.29 -0.78 2.05
N GLY A 352 -8.26 -0.24 1.30
CA GLY A 352 -9.30 0.63 1.82
C GLY A 352 -8.90 2.11 1.88
N ALA A 353 -9.88 2.99 2.08
CA ALA A 353 -9.66 4.41 2.28
C ALA A 353 -8.99 4.68 3.63
N GLU A 354 -8.25 5.79 3.73
CA GLU A 354 -7.41 6.09 4.89
C GLU A 354 -7.98 7.21 5.77
N GLY A 355 -7.56 7.20 7.03
CA GLY A 355 -7.75 8.26 8.00
C GLY A 355 -8.98 8.13 8.89
N PRO A 356 -9.21 9.09 9.82
CA PRO A 356 -10.18 8.96 10.91
C PRO A 356 -11.65 8.89 10.46
N LYS A 357 -11.95 9.24 9.21
CA LYS A 357 -13.29 9.13 8.62
C LYS A 357 -13.53 7.77 7.93
N ALA A 358 -12.50 6.98 7.74
CA ALA A 358 -12.54 5.72 7.02
C ALA A 358 -12.74 4.49 7.93
N THR A 359 -13.46 4.64 9.04
CA THR A 359 -13.72 3.57 10.01
C THR A 359 -14.71 2.52 9.53
N ARG A 360 -15.59 2.88 8.57
CA ARG A 360 -16.67 2.01 8.08
C ARG A 360 -16.22 1.20 6.87
N ILE A 361 -16.79 0.03 6.70
CA ILE A 361 -16.51 -0.85 5.55
C ILE A 361 -17.73 -0.77 4.61
N PRO A 362 -17.61 -0.02 3.49
CA PRO A 362 -18.71 0.12 2.54
C PRO A 362 -18.99 -1.19 1.78
N HIS A 363 -20.11 -1.24 1.09
CA HIS A 363 -20.32 -2.18 0.00
C HIS A 363 -19.69 -1.62 -1.28
N GLY A 364 -18.89 -2.45 -1.97
CA GLY A 364 -18.19 -2.05 -3.20
C GLY A 364 -16.81 -1.43 -2.94
N LYS A 365 -16.26 -0.84 -4.00
CA LYS A 365 -14.89 -0.34 -4.02
C LYS A 365 -14.71 0.92 -3.18
N GLU A 366 -13.64 0.95 -2.42
CA GLU A 366 -13.15 2.14 -1.74
C GLU A 366 -12.19 2.92 -2.64
N LYS A 367 -12.18 4.25 -2.49
CA LYS A 367 -11.21 5.12 -3.18
C LYS A 367 -10.53 6.04 -2.18
N PHE A 368 -9.24 6.28 -2.39
CA PHE A 368 -8.45 7.24 -1.62
C PHE A 368 -7.44 7.93 -2.54
N MET A 369 -7.41 9.27 -2.54
CA MET A 369 -6.56 10.10 -3.41
C MET A 369 -6.62 9.70 -4.91
N GLY A 370 -7.80 9.26 -5.38
CA GLY A 370 -8.00 8.83 -6.77
C GLY A 370 -7.64 7.37 -7.05
N GLU A 371 -7.01 6.66 -6.12
CA GLU A 371 -6.66 5.25 -6.23
C GLU A 371 -7.85 4.34 -5.91
N ASP A 372 -7.98 3.23 -6.63
CA ASP A 372 -8.87 2.11 -6.31
C ASP A 372 -8.24 1.30 -5.17
N ARG A 373 -8.77 1.42 -3.96
CA ARG A 373 -8.26 0.79 -2.75
C ARG A 373 -8.94 -0.55 -2.42
N GLY A 374 -9.72 -1.07 -3.37
CA GLY A 374 -10.32 -2.39 -3.32
C GLY A 374 -11.77 -2.42 -2.83
N ASP A 375 -12.49 -3.48 -3.24
CA ASP A 375 -13.72 -3.94 -2.58
C ASP A 375 -13.34 -4.95 -1.51
N LEU A 376 -13.14 -4.48 -0.29
CA LEU A 376 -12.57 -5.30 0.78
C LEU A 376 -13.51 -6.40 1.25
N ARG A 377 -14.84 -6.21 1.17
CA ARG A 377 -15.80 -7.28 1.48
C ARG A 377 -15.71 -8.41 0.45
N ALA A 378 -15.76 -8.07 -0.82
CA ALA A 378 -15.65 -9.05 -1.90
C ALA A 378 -14.30 -9.76 -1.88
N PHE A 379 -13.21 -9.03 -1.63
CA PHE A 379 -11.86 -9.58 -1.53
C PHE A 379 -11.74 -10.58 -0.38
N THR A 380 -12.06 -10.19 0.85
CA THR A 380 -11.88 -11.04 2.05
C THR A 380 -12.73 -12.30 1.98
N HIS A 381 -13.98 -12.20 1.52
CA HIS A 381 -14.85 -13.35 1.30
C HIS A 381 -14.26 -14.29 0.24
N ALA A 382 -13.73 -13.75 -0.88
CA ALA A 382 -13.09 -14.54 -1.92
C ALA A 382 -11.82 -15.24 -1.42
N MET A 383 -11.05 -14.64 -0.50
CA MET A 383 -9.87 -15.27 0.12
C MET A 383 -10.27 -16.44 1.02
N VAL A 384 -11.28 -16.26 1.87
CA VAL A 384 -11.82 -17.36 2.70
C VAL A 384 -12.38 -18.49 1.82
N ASP A 385 -13.12 -18.16 0.76
CA ASP A 385 -13.66 -19.16 -0.20
C ASP A 385 -12.55 -19.88 -0.98
N SER A 386 -11.35 -19.32 -1.00
CA SER A 386 -10.17 -19.92 -1.64
C SER A 386 -9.27 -20.70 -0.69
N GLY A 387 -9.61 -20.77 0.62
CA GLY A 387 -8.91 -21.56 1.60
C GLY A 387 -8.15 -20.77 2.67
N ALA A 388 -8.35 -19.46 2.78
CA ALA A 388 -7.81 -18.70 3.90
C ALA A 388 -8.52 -19.06 5.22
N HIS A 389 -7.74 -19.25 6.29
CA HIS A 389 -8.21 -19.60 7.64
C HIS A 389 -8.33 -18.38 8.57
N LEU A 390 -7.54 -17.34 8.30
CA LEU A 390 -7.54 -16.05 9.00
C LEU A 390 -7.24 -14.94 7.99
N VAL A 391 -7.95 -13.81 8.10
CA VAL A 391 -7.71 -12.64 7.25
C VAL A 391 -7.43 -11.41 8.11
N LEU A 392 -6.30 -10.75 7.84
CA LEU A 392 -5.76 -9.63 8.61
C LEU A 392 -5.66 -8.38 7.72
N GLY A 393 -6.41 -7.34 8.03
CA GLY A 393 -6.49 -6.11 7.25
C GLY A 393 -5.67 -4.97 7.81
N HIS A 394 -5.16 -4.13 6.88
CA HIS A 394 -4.34 -2.94 7.10
C HIS A 394 -4.68 -1.85 6.07
N GLY A 395 -4.15 -0.65 6.25
CA GLY A 395 -4.21 0.47 5.30
C GLY A 395 -5.05 1.66 5.72
N PRO A 396 -6.21 1.51 6.40
CA PRO A 396 -7.00 2.65 6.84
C PRO A 396 -6.37 3.49 7.95
N HIS A 397 -5.33 3.01 8.61
CA HIS A 397 -4.67 3.64 9.78
C HIS A 397 -5.61 3.91 10.96
N VAL A 398 -6.75 3.23 10.97
CA VAL A 398 -7.74 3.17 12.06
C VAL A 398 -8.29 1.76 12.15
N ALA A 399 -8.57 1.30 13.36
CA ALA A 399 -9.20 0.01 13.55
C ALA A 399 -10.61 -0.02 12.95
N ARG A 400 -10.97 -1.14 12.31
CA ARG A 400 -12.28 -1.40 11.70
C ARG A 400 -12.96 -2.62 12.33
N ALA A 401 -14.14 -2.94 11.81
CA ALA A 401 -14.95 -4.08 12.23
C ALA A 401 -14.25 -5.44 12.03
N MET A 402 -14.75 -6.47 12.73
CA MET A 402 -14.39 -7.87 12.58
C MET A 402 -15.62 -8.71 12.23
N GLU A 403 -15.45 -9.68 11.34
CA GLU A 403 -16.51 -10.55 10.86
C GLU A 403 -16.12 -12.02 10.99
N PHE A 404 -17.09 -12.91 11.25
CA PHE A 404 -16.94 -14.34 10.99
C PHE A 404 -17.64 -14.70 9.68
N TYR A 405 -16.84 -14.93 8.64
CA TYR A 405 -17.34 -15.43 7.36
C TYR A 405 -17.02 -16.92 7.22
N LYS A 406 -18.06 -17.74 7.06
CA LYS A 406 -17.93 -19.23 6.99
C LYS A 406 -17.07 -19.82 8.14
N GLY A 407 -17.19 -19.23 9.33
CA GLY A 407 -16.46 -19.68 10.53
C GLY A 407 -15.00 -19.22 10.59
N ARG A 408 -14.53 -18.40 9.67
CA ARG A 408 -13.18 -17.83 9.65
C ARG A 408 -13.23 -16.36 10.10
N LEU A 409 -12.30 -15.96 10.96
CA LEU A 409 -12.21 -14.58 11.44
C LEU A 409 -11.58 -13.69 10.35
N VAL A 410 -12.23 -12.55 10.09
CA VAL A 410 -11.78 -11.47 9.22
C VAL A 410 -11.67 -10.20 10.06
N ALA A 411 -10.46 -9.67 10.24
CA ALA A 411 -10.20 -8.36 10.81
C ALA A 411 -9.98 -7.37 9.66
N TYR A 412 -10.87 -6.38 9.47
CA TYR A 412 -10.81 -5.50 8.28
C TYR A 412 -9.77 -4.40 8.37
N SER A 413 -9.34 -4.01 9.56
CA SER A 413 -8.16 -3.20 9.81
C SER A 413 -7.79 -3.26 11.28
N MET A 414 -6.53 -3.48 11.57
CA MET A 414 -6.00 -3.44 12.93
C MET A 414 -5.48 -2.05 13.33
N GLY A 415 -5.53 -1.07 12.40
CA GLY A 415 -5.05 0.30 12.63
C GLY A 415 -3.54 0.41 12.71
N ASN A 416 -3.05 1.54 13.20
CA ASN A 416 -1.63 1.74 13.48
C ASN A 416 -1.24 0.97 14.76
N PHE A 417 -0.03 0.41 14.78
CA PHE A 417 0.49 -0.25 15.99
C PHE A 417 1.72 0.47 16.55
N ALA A 418 2.79 0.58 15.77
CA ALA A 418 4.04 1.26 16.14
C ALA A 418 4.51 2.09 14.95
N THR A 419 4.09 3.37 14.88
CA THR A 419 4.27 4.21 13.69
C THR A 419 5.03 5.49 14.06
N TYR A 420 6.34 5.33 14.32
CA TYR A 420 7.19 6.37 14.89
C TYR A 420 7.42 7.56 13.95
N GLY A 421 7.09 8.75 14.41
CA GLY A 421 7.57 10.04 13.89
C GLY A 421 6.71 10.70 12.82
N ARG A 422 6.15 10.00 11.85
CA ARG A 422 5.48 10.61 10.69
C ARG A 422 3.99 10.36 10.58
N PHE A 423 3.45 9.49 11.38
CA PHE A 423 2.02 9.19 11.40
C PHE A 423 1.25 10.09 12.38
N THR A 424 -0.02 10.28 12.12
CA THR A 424 -0.92 10.87 13.12
C THR A 424 -1.27 9.81 14.15
N VAL A 425 -0.93 10.06 15.41
CA VAL A 425 -1.18 9.15 16.55
C VAL A 425 -2.24 9.68 17.51
N SER A 426 -2.98 10.71 17.12
CA SER A 426 -4.07 11.29 17.93
C SER A 426 -5.44 10.67 17.59
N GLY A 427 -6.34 10.71 18.56
CA GLY A 427 -7.72 10.24 18.37
C GLY A 427 -7.79 8.75 18.00
N LEU A 428 -8.55 8.41 16.96
CA LEU A 428 -8.75 7.03 16.51
C LEU A 428 -7.48 6.40 15.89
N GLN A 429 -6.60 7.23 15.34
CA GLN A 429 -5.37 6.75 14.69
C GLN A 429 -4.28 6.35 15.70
N GLY A 430 -4.39 6.77 16.96
CA GLY A 430 -3.52 6.32 18.04
C GLY A 430 -3.98 5.04 18.73
N LEU A 431 -5.18 4.54 18.40
CA LEU A 431 -5.71 3.29 18.95
C LEU A 431 -5.21 2.11 18.12
N GLY A 432 -4.46 1.21 18.76
CA GLY A 432 -3.95 -0.01 18.18
C GLY A 432 -4.39 -1.26 18.96
N MET A 433 -4.00 -2.42 18.46
CA MET A 433 -4.26 -3.70 19.12
C MET A 433 -3.17 -4.73 18.83
N VAL A 434 -3.01 -5.67 19.73
CA VAL A 434 -2.53 -7.01 19.42
C VAL A 434 -3.75 -7.91 19.34
N LEU A 435 -4.01 -8.48 18.16
CA LEU A 435 -5.07 -9.46 17.95
C LEU A 435 -4.52 -10.85 18.22
N GLU A 436 -5.00 -11.52 19.25
CA GLU A 436 -4.68 -12.91 19.54
C GLU A 436 -5.75 -13.82 18.94
N VAL A 437 -5.34 -14.87 18.24
CA VAL A 437 -6.22 -15.89 17.63
C VAL A 437 -5.58 -17.26 17.82
N GLU A 438 -6.34 -18.23 18.33
CA GLU A 438 -5.93 -19.62 18.37
C GLU A 438 -6.72 -20.42 17.33
N LEU A 439 -6.01 -21.17 16.47
CA LEU A 439 -6.56 -22.03 15.46
C LEU A 439 -6.15 -23.48 15.71
N ASP A 440 -7.03 -24.45 15.39
CA ASP A 440 -6.65 -25.86 15.34
C ASP A 440 -6.02 -26.24 13.99
N ARG A 441 -5.66 -27.50 13.82
CA ARG A 441 -5.01 -28.03 12.62
C ARG A 441 -5.85 -27.95 11.33
N GLU A 442 -7.17 -27.83 11.43
CA GLU A 442 -8.09 -27.59 10.32
C GLU A 442 -8.39 -26.10 10.14
N GLY A 443 -7.70 -25.23 10.88
CA GLY A 443 -7.89 -23.79 10.88
C GLY A 443 -9.23 -23.33 11.45
N ARG A 444 -9.90 -24.16 12.28
CA ARG A 444 -11.10 -23.74 13.00
C ARG A 444 -10.68 -22.77 14.11
N PHE A 445 -11.44 -21.71 14.23
CA PHE A 445 -11.25 -20.74 15.32
C PHE A 445 -11.60 -21.38 16.66
N LEU A 446 -10.63 -21.40 17.59
CA LEU A 446 -10.80 -21.92 18.93
C LEU A 446 -11.07 -20.79 19.92
N SER A 447 -10.24 -19.76 19.93
CA SER A 447 -10.35 -18.59 20.79
C SER A 447 -9.76 -17.36 20.12
N GLY A 448 -10.11 -16.17 20.62
CA GLY A 448 -9.49 -14.92 20.19
C GLY A 448 -9.71 -13.80 21.19
N ARG A 449 -8.81 -12.83 21.18
CA ARG A 449 -8.85 -11.67 22.06
C ARG A 449 -8.20 -10.45 21.43
N ILE A 450 -8.79 -9.28 21.64
CA ILE A 450 -8.15 -8.00 21.45
C ILE A 450 -7.39 -7.64 22.72
N LEU A 451 -6.08 -7.48 22.61
CA LEU A 451 -5.22 -6.89 23.64
C LEU A 451 -5.01 -5.42 23.23
N PRO A 452 -5.70 -4.48 23.89
CA PRO A 452 -5.71 -3.10 23.43
C PRO A 452 -4.38 -2.41 23.68
N THR A 453 -3.96 -1.59 22.70
CA THR A 453 -2.79 -0.74 22.78
C THR A 453 -3.12 0.69 22.33
N ARG A 454 -2.28 1.63 22.76
CA ARG A 454 -2.38 3.03 22.36
C ARG A 454 -0.97 3.56 22.09
N GLN A 455 -0.83 4.35 21.07
CA GLN A 455 0.42 5.05 20.78
C GLN A 455 0.51 6.35 21.57
N HIS A 456 1.70 6.65 22.07
CA HIS A 456 2.04 7.85 22.83
C HIS A 456 3.22 8.59 22.15
N GLY A 457 3.33 9.90 22.43
CA GLY A 457 4.41 10.73 21.91
C GLY A 457 4.50 10.65 20.38
N GLU A 458 5.66 10.28 19.90
CA GLU A 458 5.95 10.16 18.46
C GLU A 458 5.49 8.82 17.82
N GLY A 459 4.64 8.05 18.49
CA GLY A 459 4.12 6.78 17.93
C GLY A 459 4.65 5.53 18.62
N ILE A 460 4.98 5.61 19.90
CA ILE A 460 5.41 4.48 20.73
C ILE A 460 4.19 3.77 21.30
N PRO A 461 3.96 2.48 21.00
CA PRO A 461 2.83 1.73 21.53
C PRO A 461 3.02 1.34 23.00
N ALA A 462 1.93 1.38 23.76
CA ALA A 462 1.85 0.83 25.11
C ALA A 462 0.50 0.13 25.31
N PRO A 463 0.36 -0.80 26.28
CA PRO A 463 -0.94 -1.34 26.66
C PRO A 463 -1.94 -0.22 26.99
N ASP A 464 -3.18 -0.34 26.51
CA ASP A 464 -4.27 0.62 26.77
C ASP A 464 -5.28 0.03 27.78
N PRO A 465 -5.16 0.35 29.09
CA PRO A 465 -6.03 -0.20 30.12
C PRO A 465 -7.49 0.28 29.96
N ASP A 466 -7.73 1.37 29.22
CA ASP A 466 -9.07 1.91 28.99
C ASP A 466 -9.82 1.14 27.90
N GLY A 467 -9.14 0.27 27.15
CA GLY A 467 -9.76 -0.57 26.12
C GLY A 467 -10.39 0.22 24.96
N GLY A 468 -9.78 1.35 24.61
CA GLY A 468 -10.34 2.27 23.62
C GLY A 468 -10.59 1.60 22.25
N VAL A 469 -9.61 0.81 21.76
CA VAL A 469 -9.76 0.07 20.50
C VAL A 469 -10.81 -1.03 20.58
N THR A 470 -10.91 -1.75 21.71
CA THR A 470 -11.91 -2.80 21.92
C THR A 470 -13.33 -2.24 21.81
N SER A 471 -13.59 -1.12 22.47
CA SER A 471 -14.86 -0.42 22.42
C SER A 471 -15.19 0.07 21.00
N LEU A 472 -14.19 0.60 20.28
CA LEU A 472 -14.33 1.05 18.89
C LEU A 472 -14.70 -0.12 17.97
N VAL A 473 -13.91 -1.20 17.97
CA VAL A 473 -14.12 -2.36 17.08
C VAL A 473 -15.45 -3.03 17.37
N ARG A 474 -15.84 -3.19 18.64
CA ARG A 474 -17.15 -3.72 19.05
C ARG A 474 -18.31 -2.90 18.45
N LYS A 475 -18.23 -1.56 18.54
CA LYS A 475 -19.23 -0.65 17.97
C LYS A 475 -19.30 -0.77 16.44
N LEU A 476 -18.15 -0.72 15.76
CA LEU A 476 -18.09 -0.79 14.31
C LEU A 476 -18.55 -2.15 13.78
N THR A 477 -18.20 -3.23 14.47
CA THR A 477 -18.62 -4.59 14.12
C THR A 477 -20.14 -4.74 14.17
N ALA A 478 -20.78 -4.22 15.20
CA ALA A 478 -22.24 -4.25 15.31
C ALA A 478 -22.92 -3.43 14.21
N GLN A 479 -22.28 -2.36 13.75
CA GLN A 479 -22.81 -1.48 12.69
C GLN A 479 -22.62 -2.03 11.28
N ASP A 480 -21.43 -2.59 10.99
CA ASP A 480 -21.06 -3.01 9.62
C ASP A 480 -21.47 -4.45 9.32
N PHE A 481 -21.54 -5.30 10.35
CA PHE A 481 -21.85 -6.73 10.24
C PHE A 481 -22.89 -7.15 11.30
N PRO A 482 -24.13 -6.65 11.22
CA PRO A 482 -25.14 -6.94 12.24
C PRO A 482 -25.50 -8.42 12.34
N GLN A 483 -25.23 -9.23 11.29
CA GLN A 483 -25.55 -10.66 11.26
C GLN A 483 -24.32 -11.54 11.44
N THR A 484 -23.18 -11.18 10.83
CA THR A 484 -21.96 -11.99 10.77
C THR A 484 -20.81 -11.45 11.63
N GLY A 485 -20.99 -10.28 12.21
CA GLY A 485 -19.98 -9.62 13.03
C GLY A 485 -19.60 -10.44 14.27
N ALA A 486 -18.33 -10.42 14.62
CA ALA A 486 -17.81 -11.04 15.84
C ALA A 486 -18.52 -10.48 17.09
N GLN A 487 -18.81 -11.32 18.05
CA GLN A 487 -19.16 -10.88 19.39
C GLN A 487 -17.87 -10.57 20.14
N ILE A 488 -17.75 -9.35 20.64
CA ILE A 488 -16.56 -8.87 21.33
C ILE A 488 -17.02 -8.39 22.71
N SER A 489 -16.50 -9.01 23.78
CA SER A 489 -16.78 -8.63 25.15
C SER A 489 -16.03 -7.34 25.55
N GLU A 490 -16.31 -6.80 26.73
CA GLU A 490 -15.64 -5.59 27.23
C GLU A 490 -14.16 -5.80 27.50
N ASP A 491 -13.79 -7.01 27.94
CA ASP A 491 -12.41 -7.44 28.15
C ASP A 491 -11.71 -7.95 26.88
N GLY A 492 -12.33 -7.76 25.69
CA GLY A 492 -11.74 -8.03 24.39
C GLY A 492 -11.89 -9.46 23.87
N VAL A 493 -12.55 -10.39 24.59
CA VAL A 493 -12.76 -11.76 24.12
C VAL A 493 -13.63 -11.77 22.87
N ILE A 494 -13.18 -12.49 21.84
CA ILE A 494 -13.83 -12.62 20.55
C ILE A 494 -14.51 -14.00 20.44
N SER A 495 -15.75 -14.01 19.97
CA SER A 495 -16.47 -15.27 19.68
C SER A 495 -17.39 -15.13 18.45
N PRO A 496 -17.66 -16.23 17.72
CA PRO A 496 -18.69 -16.26 16.71
C PRO A 496 -20.07 -16.05 17.30
N ARG A 497 -20.98 -15.43 16.56
CA ARG A 497 -22.40 -15.37 16.97
C ARG A 497 -22.99 -16.78 17.04
N GLY A 498 -23.74 -17.05 18.09
CA GLY A 498 -24.46 -18.32 18.27
C GLY A 498 -23.71 -19.43 18.96
N LYS A 499 -22.45 -19.26 19.36
CA LYS A 499 -21.80 -20.16 20.34
C LYS A 499 -21.91 -19.52 21.73
N THR A 500 -22.85 -20.02 22.54
CA THR A 500 -22.89 -19.73 23.98
C THR A 500 -21.56 -20.23 24.57
N SER A 501 -20.77 -19.34 25.16
CA SER A 501 -19.58 -19.71 25.92
C SER A 501 -19.97 -20.67 27.03
N VAL A 502 -19.55 -21.91 26.92
CA VAL A 502 -19.55 -22.83 28.07
C VAL A 502 -18.45 -22.32 29.01
N SER A 503 -18.85 -21.59 30.02
CA SER A 503 -18.00 -21.23 31.14
C SER A 503 -17.51 -22.53 31.78
N THR A 504 -16.30 -22.96 31.51
CA THR A 504 -15.59 -23.94 32.35
C THR A 504 -15.22 -23.22 33.64
N GLN A 505 -16.16 -23.25 34.60
CA GLN A 505 -15.77 -23.06 35.99
C GLN A 505 -14.75 -24.19 36.31
N ARG A 506 -13.49 -23.84 36.38
CA ARG A 506 -12.50 -24.67 37.05
C ARG A 506 -12.88 -24.64 38.54
N GLY A 507 -13.51 -25.74 38.99
CA GLY A 507 -13.63 -25.99 40.40
C GLY A 507 -12.20 -26.13 40.97
N THR A 508 -11.90 -25.28 41.90
CA THR A 508 -10.75 -25.46 42.82
C THR A 508 -11.04 -26.60 43.74
N PRO A 509 -10.06 -27.51 44.00
CA PRO A 509 -10.17 -28.54 45.01
C PRO A 509 -10.16 -27.96 46.44
#